data_108211ca482b2981b7e309e5f8ffd8f4
#
_entry.id   108211ca482b2981b7e309e5f8ffd8f4
#
_cell.length_a   1.000
_cell.length_b   1.000
_cell.length_c   1.000
_cell.angle_alpha   90.00
_cell.angle_beta   90.00
_cell.angle_gamma   90.00
#
_symmetry.space_group_name_H-M   'P 1'
#
loop_
_entity.id
_entity.type
_entity.pdbx_description
1 polymer ?
#
loop_
_entity_poly.entity_id
_entity_poly.type
_entity_poly.pdbx_seq_one_letter_code
_entity_poly.pdbx_strand_id
1 'polypeptide(L)'
;MAKELKDLTKRSENYSQWYNDLVIKADLAEQSAVRGCMVIKPYGYAIWEKMQHELDRMFKDTGHQNAYFPLLIPKSFLSREAEHVEGFAKECAVVTHHRLKQNPEGTGVVVDPDAKLEEELIIRPTSETIIWNTYRNWITSYRDLPILINQWANVMRWEMRTRLFLRTAEFLWQEGHTAHATREEAEAEAIKMLNVYNDFAHNFMAVPVIKGVKSANERFAGALETYTIEAMMQDGKALQSGTSHFLGQNFAKAFDVTFINKDNKPELVWATSWGVSTRLMGALIMSHSDDNGLVLPPHLAPIQCVIVPIYKNNEQLAEISKHVEPIVKELRALGVSVKYDDADNRRPGFKFADYELKGVPVRLAIGARDIENGTVELMRRDTLEKQVEPIEGIARFVKDLLEDIQQNIYQKALRHREEMTREVNSYEEFKVEIEKGGFLLCHWDGTPETEEKIK
;
A
#
# COMPACT_ATOMS: atom_id res chain seq x y z
N MET A 1 14.32 -27.02 8.95
CA MET A 1 13.08 -26.27 9.20
C MET A 1 13.33 -24.88 9.80
N ALA A 2 13.78 -24.69 11.05
CA ALA A 2 14.07 -23.32 11.55
C ALA A 2 15.27 -22.64 10.83
N LYS A 3 16.20 -23.41 10.30
CA LYS A 3 17.34 -22.93 9.50
C LYS A 3 16.90 -22.45 8.11
N GLU A 4 15.91 -23.10 7.51
CA GLU A 4 15.34 -22.74 6.21
C GLU A 4 14.53 -21.44 6.25
N LEU A 5 13.90 -21.12 7.40
CA LEU A 5 13.22 -19.83 7.61
C LEU A 5 14.20 -18.65 7.69
N LYS A 6 15.44 -18.90 8.14
CA LYS A 6 16.50 -17.88 8.28
C LYS A 6 17.39 -17.73 7.05
N ASP A 7 17.14 -18.50 5.99
CA ASP A 7 17.96 -18.50 4.78
C ASP A 7 17.46 -17.47 3.76
N LEU A 8 17.41 -16.22 4.21
CA LEU A 8 17.15 -15.07 3.33
C LEU A 8 18.44 -14.64 2.64
N THR A 9 18.35 -14.28 1.36
CA THR A 9 19.41 -13.54 0.70
C THR A 9 19.69 -12.27 1.50
N LYS A 10 20.95 -11.89 1.72
CA LYS A 10 21.27 -10.68 2.46
C LYS A 10 21.06 -9.45 1.59
N ARG A 11 20.58 -8.35 2.18
CA ARG A 11 20.39 -7.06 1.49
C ARG A 11 21.67 -6.57 0.82
N SER A 12 22.82 -6.75 1.48
CA SER A 12 24.13 -6.36 0.97
C SER A 12 24.63 -7.19 -0.22
N GLU A 13 24.13 -8.42 -0.38
CA GLU A 13 24.50 -9.32 -1.47
C GLU A 13 23.62 -9.08 -2.70
N ASN A 14 22.30 -9.06 -2.50
CA ASN A 14 21.32 -8.81 -3.56
C ASN A 14 20.00 -8.30 -2.98
N TYR A 15 19.85 -6.99 -2.95
CA TYR A 15 18.66 -6.33 -2.37
C TYR A 15 17.35 -6.74 -3.09
N SER A 16 17.41 -6.93 -4.41
CA SER A 16 16.23 -7.33 -5.19
C SER A 16 15.79 -8.76 -4.85
N GLN A 17 16.74 -9.69 -4.72
CA GLN A 17 16.46 -11.07 -4.36
C GLN A 17 16.00 -11.17 -2.90
N TRP A 18 16.64 -10.44 -1.99
CA TRP A 18 16.21 -10.34 -0.59
C TRP A 18 14.72 -9.97 -0.47
N TYR A 19 14.29 -8.96 -1.22
CA TYR A 19 12.89 -8.54 -1.23
C TYR A 19 11.96 -9.67 -1.68
N ASN A 20 12.29 -10.34 -2.78
CA ASN A 20 11.47 -11.43 -3.31
C ASN A 20 11.41 -12.61 -2.34
N ASP A 21 12.55 -13.01 -1.77
CA ASP A 21 12.63 -14.08 -0.77
C ASP A 21 11.77 -13.74 0.45
N LEU A 22 11.86 -12.51 0.93
CA LEU A 22 11.13 -12.06 2.10
C LEU A 22 9.61 -12.06 1.88
N VAL A 23 9.13 -11.57 0.75
CA VAL A 23 7.69 -11.58 0.42
C VAL A 23 7.13 -13.00 0.43
N ILE A 24 7.86 -13.95 -0.15
CA ILE A 24 7.44 -15.35 -0.25
C ILE A 24 7.55 -16.05 1.11
N LYS A 25 8.68 -15.95 1.78
CA LYS A 25 8.96 -16.67 3.03
C LYS A 25 8.16 -16.17 4.23
N ALA A 26 7.82 -14.87 4.25
CA ALA A 26 6.96 -14.29 5.28
C ALA A 26 5.46 -14.53 5.03
N ASP A 27 5.09 -15.35 4.06
CA ASP A 27 3.69 -15.66 3.69
C ASP A 27 2.86 -14.43 3.29
N LEU A 28 3.46 -13.46 2.57
CA LEU A 28 2.76 -12.26 2.15
C LEU A 28 2.05 -12.43 0.82
N ALA A 29 2.74 -12.93 -0.19
CA ALA A 29 2.21 -13.14 -1.53
C ALA A 29 3.02 -14.18 -2.30
N GLU A 30 2.43 -14.69 -3.39
CA GLU A 30 3.07 -15.57 -4.34
C GLU A 30 2.58 -15.30 -5.77
N GLN A 31 3.28 -15.82 -6.77
CA GLN A 31 2.86 -15.75 -8.16
C GLN A 31 1.63 -16.62 -8.37
N SER A 32 0.65 -16.11 -9.11
CA SER A 32 -0.51 -16.90 -9.53
C SER A 32 -0.24 -17.67 -10.84
N ALA A 33 -1.21 -18.47 -11.26
CA ALA A 33 -1.19 -19.12 -12.55
C ALA A 33 -1.26 -18.13 -13.74
N VAL A 34 -1.72 -16.90 -13.48
CA VAL A 34 -1.77 -15.80 -14.47
C VAL A 34 -0.51 -14.95 -14.31
N ARG A 35 0.30 -14.91 -15.37
CA ARG A 35 1.55 -14.16 -15.36
C ARG A 35 1.34 -12.70 -14.96
N GLY A 36 2.09 -12.26 -13.98
CA GLY A 36 2.05 -10.87 -13.50
C GLY A 36 0.93 -10.56 -12.50
N CYS A 37 0.03 -11.51 -12.26
CA CYS A 37 -0.97 -11.41 -11.20
C CYS A 37 -0.50 -12.19 -9.96
N MET A 38 -0.65 -11.60 -8.79
CA MET A 38 -0.23 -12.22 -7.53
C MET A 38 -1.42 -12.78 -6.74
N VAL A 39 -1.16 -13.82 -5.96
CA VAL A 39 -2.02 -14.21 -4.85
C VAL A 39 -1.49 -13.50 -3.60
N ILE A 40 -2.30 -12.65 -3.00
CA ILE A 40 -1.99 -12.09 -1.68
C ILE A 40 -2.45 -13.09 -0.64
N LYS A 41 -1.51 -13.62 0.14
CA LYS A 41 -1.78 -14.66 1.15
C LYS A 41 -2.43 -14.04 2.40
N PRO A 42 -3.08 -14.83 3.26
CA PRO A 42 -3.83 -14.30 4.40
C PRO A 42 -3.05 -13.34 5.31
N TYR A 43 -1.77 -13.59 5.57
CA TYR A 43 -0.97 -12.70 6.41
C TYR A 43 -0.65 -11.37 5.70
N GLY A 44 -0.31 -11.42 4.42
CA GLY A 44 -0.13 -10.21 3.60
C GLY A 44 -1.43 -9.43 3.46
N TYR A 45 -2.54 -10.11 3.26
CA TYR A 45 -3.84 -9.47 3.14
C TYR A 45 -4.27 -8.79 4.45
N ALA A 46 -3.99 -9.41 5.60
CA ALA A 46 -4.28 -8.82 6.91
C ALA A 46 -3.53 -7.49 7.16
N ILE A 47 -2.31 -7.34 6.62
CA ILE A 47 -1.59 -6.04 6.66
C ILE A 47 -2.31 -5.03 5.76
N TRP A 48 -2.70 -5.45 4.55
CA TRP A 48 -3.45 -4.60 3.62
C TRP A 48 -4.79 -4.15 4.20
N GLU A 49 -5.54 -5.04 4.85
CA GLU A 49 -6.79 -4.71 5.55
C GLU A 49 -6.60 -3.62 6.61
N LYS A 50 -5.49 -3.66 7.35
CA LYS A 50 -5.18 -2.59 8.32
C LYS A 50 -4.88 -1.27 7.62
N MET A 51 -4.12 -1.27 6.52
CA MET A 51 -3.89 -0.08 5.71
C MET A 51 -5.20 0.48 5.17
N GLN A 52 -6.04 -0.39 4.60
CA GLN A 52 -7.35 -0.04 4.07
C GLN A 52 -8.26 0.56 5.15
N HIS A 53 -8.33 -0.07 6.30
CA HIS A 53 -9.17 0.38 7.42
C HIS A 53 -8.81 1.82 7.86
N GLU A 54 -7.53 2.10 8.06
CA GLU A 54 -7.09 3.42 8.52
C GLU A 54 -7.23 4.50 7.43
N LEU A 55 -6.86 4.19 6.20
CA LEU A 55 -7.07 5.11 5.08
C LEU A 55 -8.55 5.41 4.86
N ASP A 56 -9.41 4.38 4.90
CA ASP A 56 -10.87 4.55 4.74
C ASP A 56 -11.46 5.45 5.82
N ARG A 57 -11.01 5.28 7.07
CA ARG A 57 -11.38 6.15 8.18
C ARG A 57 -10.95 7.59 7.92
N MET A 58 -9.68 7.81 7.50
CA MET A 58 -9.15 9.14 7.21
C MET A 58 -9.91 9.81 6.05
N PHE A 59 -10.31 9.07 5.01
CA PHE A 59 -11.14 9.60 3.91
C PHE A 59 -12.53 10.02 4.41
N LYS A 60 -13.16 9.19 5.24
CA LYS A 60 -14.48 9.52 5.83
C LYS A 60 -14.41 10.74 6.75
N ASP A 61 -13.31 10.90 7.50
CA ASP A 61 -13.08 12.07 8.35
C ASP A 61 -12.97 13.37 7.51
N THR A 62 -12.59 13.28 6.24
CA THR A 62 -12.57 14.41 5.30
C THR A 62 -13.86 14.56 4.49
N GLY A 63 -14.91 13.80 4.80
CA GLY A 63 -16.24 13.89 4.20
C GLY A 63 -16.45 13.03 2.95
N HIS A 64 -15.47 12.18 2.58
CA HIS A 64 -15.60 11.30 1.43
C HIS A 64 -16.50 10.10 1.71
N GLN A 65 -17.14 9.62 0.67
CA GLN A 65 -18.01 8.44 0.71
C GLN A 65 -17.51 7.38 -0.28
N ASN A 66 -17.66 6.12 0.09
CA ASN A 66 -17.33 5.01 -0.80
C ASN A 66 -18.46 4.75 -1.80
N ALA A 67 -18.08 4.52 -3.05
CA ALA A 67 -18.96 4.03 -4.10
C ALA A 67 -18.28 2.87 -4.85
N TYR A 68 -19.00 2.22 -5.74
CA TYR A 68 -18.47 1.17 -6.60
C TYR A 68 -18.91 1.39 -8.04
N PHE A 69 -17.96 1.35 -8.97
CA PHE A 69 -18.16 1.46 -10.40
C PHE A 69 -17.77 0.16 -11.10
N PRO A 70 -18.37 -0.17 -12.25
CA PRO A 70 -18.14 -1.43 -12.95
C PRO A 70 -16.68 -1.67 -13.32
N LEU A 71 -16.28 -2.94 -13.29
CA LEU A 71 -14.97 -3.41 -13.74
C LEU A 71 -14.77 -3.20 -15.26
N LEU A 72 -15.82 -3.40 -16.03
CA LEU A 72 -15.78 -3.35 -17.49
C LEU A 72 -16.18 -1.96 -17.99
N ILE A 73 -15.37 -1.41 -18.89
CA ILE A 73 -15.56 -0.10 -19.51
C ILE A 73 -15.75 -0.29 -21.01
N PRO A 74 -16.77 0.33 -21.64
CA PRO A 74 -16.89 0.36 -23.09
C PRO A 74 -15.64 0.96 -23.75
N LYS A 75 -15.10 0.29 -24.77
CA LYS A 75 -13.89 0.77 -25.48
C LYS A 75 -14.05 2.20 -26.00
N SER A 76 -15.25 2.57 -26.44
CA SER A 76 -15.56 3.92 -26.90
C SER A 76 -15.33 5.01 -25.87
N PHE A 77 -15.39 4.70 -24.56
CA PHE A 77 -15.14 5.70 -23.50
C PHE A 77 -13.69 6.13 -23.44
N LEU A 78 -12.75 5.20 -23.68
CA LEU A 78 -11.32 5.53 -23.72
C LEU A 78 -10.98 6.48 -24.88
N SER A 79 -11.74 6.43 -25.99
CA SER A 79 -11.50 7.27 -27.16
C SER A 79 -11.97 8.73 -27.00
N ARG A 80 -12.67 9.05 -25.92
CA ARG A 80 -13.21 10.41 -25.70
C ARG A 80 -12.18 11.38 -25.15
N GLU A 81 -11.16 10.88 -24.48
CA GLU A 81 -10.09 11.71 -23.87
C GLU A 81 -8.74 11.22 -24.44
N ALA A 82 -8.14 12.00 -25.37
CA ALA A 82 -7.00 11.60 -26.18
C ALA A 82 -5.71 11.36 -25.37
N GLU A 83 -5.44 12.22 -24.39
CA GLU A 83 -4.25 12.07 -23.53
C GLU A 83 -4.35 10.82 -22.65
N HIS A 84 -5.54 10.51 -22.20
CA HIS A 84 -5.81 9.28 -21.42
C HIS A 84 -5.58 8.02 -22.26
N VAL A 85 -5.96 8.06 -23.54
CA VAL A 85 -5.70 6.98 -24.52
C VAL A 85 -4.19 6.73 -24.66
N GLU A 86 -3.39 7.76 -24.85
CA GLU A 86 -1.93 7.61 -24.99
C GLU A 86 -1.29 6.96 -23.76
N GLY A 87 -1.78 7.29 -22.55
CA GLY A 87 -1.26 6.75 -21.30
C GLY A 87 -1.60 5.27 -21.06
N PHE A 88 -2.80 4.83 -21.42
CA PHE A 88 -3.32 3.51 -21.00
C PHE A 88 -3.60 2.53 -22.13
N ALA A 89 -3.73 2.98 -23.38
CA ALA A 89 -4.12 2.10 -24.50
C ALA A 89 -3.17 0.91 -24.74
N LYS A 90 -1.90 1.05 -24.40
CA LYS A 90 -0.87 0.02 -24.59
C LYS A 90 -0.91 -1.10 -23.55
N GLU A 91 -1.62 -0.91 -22.45
CA GLU A 91 -1.60 -1.78 -21.27
C GLU A 91 -2.98 -2.35 -20.90
N CYS A 92 -3.95 -2.27 -21.80
CA CYS A 92 -5.32 -2.72 -21.54
C CYS A 92 -5.51 -4.21 -21.82
N ALA A 93 -6.27 -4.88 -20.95
CA ALA A 93 -6.88 -6.17 -21.23
C ALA A 93 -8.27 -5.95 -21.85
N VAL A 94 -8.53 -6.60 -22.99
CA VAL A 94 -9.74 -6.42 -23.78
C VAL A 94 -10.61 -7.67 -23.73
N VAL A 95 -11.89 -7.51 -23.40
CA VAL A 95 -12.90 -8.57 -23.43
C VAL A 95 -13.67 -8.47 -24.74
N THR A 96 -13.61 -9.53 -25.53
CA THR A 96 -14.16 -9.58 -26.90
C THR A 96 -15.38 -10.48 -27.02
N HIS A 97 -15.57 -11.44 -26.12
CA HIS A 97 -16.64 -12.44 -26.14
C HIS A 97 -17.21 -12.66 -24.73
N HIS A 98 -18.46 -13.08 -24.64
CA HIS A 98 -19.17 -13.28 -23.38
C HIS A 98 -19.51 -14.75 -23.06
N ARG A 99 -19.08 -15.72 -23.89
CA ARG A 99 -19.39 -17.12 -23.67
C ARG A 99 -18.29 -18.05 -24.17
N LEU A 100 -18.16 -19.18 -23.47
CA LEU A 100 -17.37 -20.34 -23.92
C LEU A 100 -18.32 -21.45 -24.37
N LYS A 101 -17.84 -22.31 -25.22
CA LYS A 101 -18.53 -23.57 -25.61
C LYS A 101 -17.56 -24.73 -25.53
N GLN A 102 -18.11 -25.94 -25.43
CA GLN A 102 -17.29 -27.16 -25.53
C GLN A 102 -16.60 -27.21 -26.87
N ASN A 103 -15.33 -27.62 -26.91
CA ASN A 103 -14.65 -27.82 -28.18
C ASN A 103 -15.24 -29.02 -28.94
N PRO A 104 -15.07 -29.12 -30.26
CA PRO A 104 -15.63 -30.23 -31.07
C PRO A 104 -15.16 -31.62 -30.63
N GLU A 105 -13.99 -31.71 -29.98
CA GLU A 105 -13.40 -32.96 -29.50
C GLU A 105 -13.92 -33.40 -28.14
N GLY A 106 -14.70 -32.55 -27.45
CA GLY A 106 -15.25 -32.83 -26.12
C GLY A 106 -14.23 -32.79 -24.95
N THR A 107 -13.01 -32.32 -25.19
CA THR A 107 -11.90 -32.38 -24.25
C THR A 107 -11.66 -31.07 -23.52
N GLY A 108 -12.39 -30.00 -23.81
CA GLY A 108 -12.18 -28.69 -23.20
C GLY A 108 -13.15 -27.62 -23.68
N VAL A 109 -12.87 -26.38 -23.36
CA VAL A 109 -13.66 -25.21 -23.74
C VAL A 109 -12.89 -24.29 -24.69
N VAL A 110 -13.62 -23.69 -25.64
CA VAL A 110 -13.12 -22.66 -26.55
C VAL A 110 -14.02 -21.44 -26.50
N VAL A 111 -13.50 -20.31 -26.94
CA VAL A 111 -14.33 -19.12 -27.12
C VAL A 111 -15.40 -19.39 -28.16
N ASP A 112 -16.65 -19.07 -27.83
CA ASP A 112 -17.75 -19.21 -28.79
C ASP A 112 -17.74 -18.03 -29.79
N PRO A 113 -17.48 -18.25 -31.07
CA PRO A 113 -17.44 -17.20 -32.10
C PRO A 113 -18.75 -16.42 -32.22
N ASP A 114 -19.90 -17.10 -31.95
CA ASP A 114 -21.22 -16.48 -32.02
C ASP A 114 -21.55 -15.60 -30.86
N ALA A 115 -20.69 -15.57 -29.82
CA ALA A 115 -20.84 -14.77 -28.63
C ALA A 115 -19.93 -13.54 -28.62
N LYS A 116 -19.47 -13.08 -29.79
CA LYS A 116 -18.70 -11.84 -29.92
C LYS A 116 -19.53 -10.65 -29.45
N LEU A 117 -18.91 -9.77 -28.65
CA LEU A 117 -19.55 -8.52 -28.22
C LEU A 117 -19.73 -7.58 -29.42
N GLU A 118 -20.83 -6.84 -29.47
CA GLU A 118 -21.05 -5.76 -30.43
C GLU A 118 -20.01 -4.65 -30.26
N GLU A 119 -19.72 -4.28 -29.00
CA GLU A 119 -18.63 -3.40 -28.61
C GLU A 119 -17.70 -4.13 -27.64
N GLU A 120 -16.40 -4.07 -27.90
CA GLU A 120 -15.37 -4.61 -27.00
C GLU A 120 -15.33 -3.83 -25.68
N LEU A 121 -15.10 -4.55 -24.59
CA LEU A 121 -14.99 -3.98 -23.25
C LEU A 121 -13.54 -4.03 -22.76
N ILE A 122 -13.18 -3.06 -21.95
CA ILE A 122 -11.85 -2.97 -21.34
C ILE A 122 -11.99 -3.33 -19.86
N ILE A 123 -11.11 -4.20 -19.36
CA ILE A 123 -10.92 -4.33 -17.92
C ILE A 123 -10.24 -3.06 -17.45
N ARG A 124 -10.85 -2.32 -16.53
CA ARG A 124 -10.41 -0.98 -16.12
C ARG A 124 -8.93 -0.93 -15.76
N PRO A 125 -8.11 -0.11 -16.43
CA PRO A 125 -6.75 0.23 -15.98
C PRO A 125 -6.77 1.37 -14.95
N THR A 126 -7.85 2.14 -14.94
CA THR A 126 -8.24 3.22 -14.04
C THR A 126 -9.70 3.54 -14.34
N SER A 127 -10.40 4.29 -13.49
CA SER A 127 -11.87 4.42 -13.58
C SER A 127 -12.37 5.80 -13.99
N GLU A 128 -11.51 6.76 -14.34
CA GLU A 128 -11.94 8.14 -14.70
C GLU A 128 -13.05 8.14 -15.72
N THR A 129 -12.90 7.39 -16.82
CA THR A 129 -13.85 7.46 -17.93
C THR A 129 -15.25 6.96 -17.57
N ILE A 130 -15.36 5.84 -16.84
CA ILE A 130 -16.65 5.29 -16.39
C ILE A 130 -17.29 6.18 -15.32
N ILE A 131 -16.47 6.73 -14.43
CA ILE A 131 -16.93 7.64 -13.35
C ILE A 131 -17.44 8.95 -13.93
N TRP A 132 -16.71 9.57 -14.84
CA TRP A 132 -17.12 10.85 -15.45
C TRP A 132 -18.36 10.70 -16.33
N ASN A 133 -18.51 9.57 -17.03
CA ASN A 133 -19.76 9.26 -17.71
C ASN A 133 -20.95 9.15 -16.73
N THR A 134 -20.72 8.65 -15.54
CA THR A 134 -21.74 8.55 -14.48
C THR A 134 -22.04 9.92 -13.87
N TYR A 135 -21.01 10.74 -13.60
CA TYR A 135 -21.17 12.07 -13.02
C TYR A 135 -22.00 13.00 -13.89
N ARG A 136 -21.99 12.82 -15.22
CA ARG A 136 -22.88 13.51 -16.12
C ARG A 136 -24.35 13.44 -15.70
N ASN A 137 -24.76 12.30 -15.12
CA ASN A 137 -26.12 12.10 -14.67
C ASN A 137 -26.36 12.55 -13.22
N TRP A 138 -25.31 12.65 -12.41
CA TRP A 138 -25.41 13.00 -10.98
C TRP A 138 -25.32 14.50 -10.75
N ILE A 139 -24.66 15.23 -11.65
CA ILE A 139 -24.41 16.66 -11.52
C ILE A 139 -25.31 17.45 -12.48
N THR A 140 -26.18 18.27 -11.94
CA THR A 140 -27.09 19.14 -12.70
C THR A 140 -27.03 20.57 -12.22
N SER A 141 -26.78 20.81 -10.94
CA SER A 141 -26.73 22.12 -10.34
C SER A 141 -25.59 22.27 -9.32
N TYR A 142 -25.26 23.51 -8.96
CA TYR A 142 -24.27 23.80 -7.93
C TYR A 142 -24.57 23.13 -6.56
N ARG A 143 -25.83 22.71 -6.33
CA ARG A 143 -26.26 22.04 -5.10
C ARG A 143 -25.79 20.58 -5.03
N ASP A 144 -25.42 20.01 -6.16
CA ASP A 144 -24.91 18.64 -6.26
C ASP A 144 -23.41 18.58 -5.97
N LEU A 145 -22.74 19.73 -5.81
CA LEU A 145 -21.30 19.86 -5.62
C LEU A 145 -20.95 20.28 -4.18
N PRO A 146 -19.80 19.85 -3.63
CA PRO A 146 -18.85 18.94 -4.27
C PRO A 146 -19.32 17.48 -4.23
N ILE A 147 -18.89 16.67 -5.21
CA ILE A 147 -18.95 15.21 -5.11
C ILE A 147 -17.60 14.73 -4.60
N LEU A 148 -17.62 13.97 -3.49
CA LEU A 148 -16.43 13.47 -2.80
C LEU A 148 -16.53 11.94 -2.70
N ILE A 149 -16.05 11.23 -3.73
CA ILE A 149 -16.19 9.77 -3.84
C ILE A 149 -14.81 9.10 -3.81
N ASN A 150 -14.76 8.00 -3.08
CA ASN A 150 -13.67 7.03 -3.08
C ASN A 150 -14.18 5.65 -3.52
N GLN A 151 -13.34 4.87 -4.18
CA GLN A 151 -13.60 3.49 -4.54
C GLN A 151 -12.43 2.60 -4.13
N TRP A 152 -12.72 1.54 -3.39
CA TRP A 152 -11.81 0.41 -3.18
C TRP A 152 -12.05 -0.63 -4.26
N ALA A 153 -11.02 -0.95 -5.05
CA ALA A 153 -11.17 -1.79 -6.22
C ALA A 153 -9.86 -2.47 -6.63
N ASN A 154 -9.95 -3.33 -7.63
CA ASN A 154 -8.82 -3.78 -8.43
C ASN A 154 -8.78 -3.05 -9.76
N VAL A 155 -7.60 -2.98 -10.36
CA VAL A 155 -7.38 -2.54 -11.74
C VAL A 155 -6.39 -3.47 -12.41
N MET A 156 -6.39 -3.46 -13.75
CA MET A 156 -5.48 -4.28 -14.53
C MET A 156 -4.74 -3.43 -15.56
N ARG A 157 -3.40 -3.47 -15.49
CA ARG A 157 -2.48 -2.86 -16.44
C ARG A 157 -1.51 -3.93 -16.91
N TRP A 158 -1.51 -4.26 -18.20
CA TRP A 158 -0.74 -5.38 -18.75
C TRP A 158 0.75 -5.14 -18.66
N GLU A 159 1.33 -5.50 -17.50
CA GLU A 159 2.72 -5.25 -17.17
C GLU A 159 3.61 -6.43 -17.57
N MET A 160 4.72 -6.14 -18.24
CA MET A 160 5.67 -7.14 -18.71
C MET A 160 6.77 -7.48 -17.70
N ARG A 161 7.14 -6.52 -16.84
CA ARG A 161 8.19 -6.66 -15.83
C ARG A 161 7.59 -6.58 -14.44
N THR A 162 7.15 -7.70 -13.92
CA THR A 162 6.40 -7.74 -12.67
C THR A 162 7.28 -8.00 -11.46
N ARG A 163 6.87 -7.44 -10.32
CA ARG A 163 7.44 -7.64 -9.01
C ARG A 163 6.34 -7.55 -7.96
N LEU A 164 6.20 -8.56 -7.10
CA LEU A 164 5.14 -8.67 -6.09
C LEU A 164 4.98 -7.37 -5.31
N PHE A 165 3.76 -6.88 -5.16
CA PHE A 165 3.31 -5.62 -4.58
C PHE A 165 3.78 -4.35 -5.31
N LEU A 166 5.00 -4.29 -5.82
CA LEU A 166 5.58 -3.07 -6.40
C LEU A 166 5.10 -2.79 -7.81
N ARG A 167 4.99 -3.84 -8.63
CA ARG A 167 4.60 -3.74 -10.03
C ARG A 167 3.99 -5.06 -10.50
N THR A 168 2.68 -5.13 -10.55
CA THR A 168 1.91 -6.31 -10.96
C THR A 168 0.89 -5.93 -12.02
N ALA A 169 0.47 -6.91 -12.83
CA ALA A 169 -0.52 -6.68 -13.87
C ALA A 169 -1.90 -6.37 -13.28
N GLU A 170 -2.29 -7.09 -12.25
CA GLU A 170 -3.46 -6.78 -11.42
C GLU A 170 -3.00 -6.35 -10.04
N PHE A 171 -3.65 -5.35 -9.46
CA PHE A 171 -3.40 -4.91 -8.09
C PHE A 171 -4.65 -4.32 -7.44
N LEU A 172 -4.67 -4.36 -6.11
CA LEU A 172 -5.68 -3.68 -5.31
C LEU A 172 -5.24 -2.25 -5.06
N TRP A 173 -6.18 -1.35 -5.06
CA TRP A 173 -5.94 0.05 -4.78
C TRP A 173 -7.18 0.74 -4.23
N GLN A 174 -7.02 1.99 -3.92
CA GLN A 174 -8.06 2.95 -3.72
C GLN A 174 -7.88 4.04 -4.76
N GLU A 175 -8.99 4.55 -5.29
CA GLU A 175 -9.03 5.70 -6.17
C GLU A 175 -10.12 6.65 -5.72
N GLY A 176 -9.74 7.91 -5.49
CA GLY A 176 -10.67 8.98 -5.20
C GLY A 176 -10.95 9.79 -6.45
N HIS A 177 -12.20 10.21 -6.61
CA HIS A 177 -12.64 11.02 -7.74
C HIS A 177 -13.60 12.06 -7.25
N THR A 178 -13.23 13.34 -7.36
CA THR A 178 -14.03 14.45 -6.85
C THR A 178 -14.38 15.46 -7.92
N ALA A 179 -15.53 16.11 -7.77
CA ALA A 179 -15.99 17.16 -8.65
C ALA A 179 -16.37 18.41 -7.83
N HIS A 180 -15.94 19.56 -8.31
CA HIS A 180 -16.05 20.85 -7.61
C HIS A 180 -16.59 21.94 -8.52
N ALA A 181 -17.18 22.97 -7.91
CA ALA A 181 -17.70 24.12 -8.63
C ALA A 181 -16.59 25.08 -9.09
N THR A 182 -15.49 25.19 -8.35
CA THR A 182 -14.41 26.12 -8.66
C THR A 182 -13.05 25.44 -8.75
N ARG A 183 -12.13 26.11 -9.42
CA ARG A 183 -10.73 25.68 -9.54
C ARG A 183 -10.07 25.59 -8.16
N GLU A 184 -10.27 26.60 -7.35
CA GLU A 184 -9.66 26.73 -6.03
C GLU A 184 -10.09 25.59 -5.09
N GLU A 185 -11.37 25.22 -5.15
CA GLU A 185 -11.89 24.06 -4.38
C GLU A 185 -11.21 22.76 -4.80
N ALA A 186 -11.05 22.52 -6.10
CA ALA A 186 -10.42 21.31 -6.63
C ALA A 186 -8.91 21.26 -6.32
N GLU A 187 -8.18 22.36 -6.47
CA GLU A 187 -6.76 22.44 -6.11
C GLU A 187 -6.56 22.19 -4.60
N ALA A 188 -7.39 22.81 -3.76
CA ALA A 188 -7.35 22.60 -2.31
C ALA A 188 -7.64 21.14 -1.95
N GLU A 189 -8.57 20.50 -2.64
CA GLU A 189 -8.90 19.08 -2.45
C GLU A 189 -7.71 18.17 -2.82
N ALA A 190 -7.08 18.40 -3.96
CA ALA A 190 -5.91 17.63 -4.39
C ALA A 190 -4.78 17.71 -3.35
N ILE A 191 -4.51 18.87 -2.80
CA ILE A 191 -3.49 19.09 -1.75
C ILE A 191 -3.93 18.44 -0.42
N LYS A 192 -5.21 18.53 -0.05
CA LYS A 192 -5.75 17.88 1.15
C LYS A 192 -5.51 16.37 1.12
N MET A 193 -5.81 15.72 0.01
CA MET A 193 -5.66 14.28 -0.11
C MET A 193 -4.19 13.84 -0.16
N LEU A 194 -3.31 14.65 -0.73
CA LEU A 194 -1.86 14.45 -0.60
C LEU A 194 -1.42 14.47 0.87
N ASN A 195 -1.95 15.40 1.67
CA ASN A 195 -1.64 15.49 3.11
C ASN A 195 -2.18 14.28 3.87
N VAL A 196 -3.37 13.77 3.52
CA VAL A 196 -3.89 12.52 4.10
C VAL A 196 -2.93 11.35 3.84
N TYR A 197 -2.40 11.22 2.63
CA TYR A 197 -1.41 10.19 2.31
C TYR A 197 -0.09 10.38 3.08
N ASN A 198 0.38 11.62 3.19
CA ASN A 198 1.57 11.94 3.98
C ASN A 198 1.37 11.53 5.45
N ASP A 199 0.24 11.90 6.05
CA ASP A 199 -0.05 11.61 7.45
C ASP A 199 -0.24 10.12 7.70
N PHE A 200 -0.85 9.40 6.76
CA PHE A 200 -0.91 7.94 6.80
C PHE A 200 0.48 7.30 6.75
N ALA A 201 1.33 7.73 5.81
CA ALA A 201 2.69 7.20 5.70
C ALA A 201 3.50 7.44 6.98
N HIS A 202 3.42 8.61 7.58
CA HIS A 202 4.13 8.97 8.80
C HIS A 202 3.61 8.23 10.03
N ASN A 203 2.29 8.30 10.28
CA ASN A 203 1.69 7.87 11.54
C ASN A 203 1.44 6.36 11.61
N PHE A 204 1.13 5.72 10.47
CA PHE A 204 0.78 4.30 10.43
C PHE A 204 1.89 3.45 9.82
N MET A 205 2.42 3.83 8.66
CA MET A 205 3.52 3.10 8.03
C MET A 205 4.87 3.37 8.68
N ALA A 206 5.00 4.40 9.50
CA ALA A 206 6.28 4.90 10.03
C ALA A 206 7.31 5.22 8.92
N VAL A 207 6.83 5.66 7.75
CA VAL A 207 7.65 6.01 6.58
C VAL A 207 7.67 7.53 6.40
N PRO A 208 8.80 8.19 6.60
CA PRO A 208 8.95 9.61 6.36
C PRO A 208 9.05 9.87 4.86
N VAL A 209 7.99 10.40 4.25
CA VAL A 209 7.92 10.73 2.83
C VAL A 209 8.22 12.20 2.56
N ILE A 210 8.59 12.52 1.31
CA ILE A 210 8.71 13.88 0.80
C ILE A 210 7.53 14.16 -0.12
N LYS A 211 6.87 15.31 0.08
CA LYS A 211 5.83 15.81 -0.81
C LYS A 211 6.43 16.65 -1.93
N GLY A 212 5.90 16.51 -3.13
CA GLY A 212 6.35 17.29 -4.28
C GLY A 212 5.33 17.36 -5.40
N VAL A 213 5.67 18.15 -6.42
CA VAL A 213 4.92 18.26 -7.66
C VAL A 213 5.73 17.61 -8.77
N LYS A 214 5.11 16.78 -9.58
CA LYS A 214 5.74 16.14 -10.74
C LYS A 214 6.03 17.18 -11.83
N SER A 215 7.14 17.00 -12.54
CA SER A 215 7.40 17.73 -13.77
C SER A 215 6.33 17.47 -14.84
N ALA A 216 6.26 18.30 -15.86
CA ALA A 216 5.27 18.16 -16.93
C ALA A 216 5.31 16.78 -17.61
N ASN A 217 6.52 16.24 -17.82
CA ASN A 217 6.71 14.94 -18.48
C ASN A 217 6.40 13.73 -17.59
N GLU A 218 6.27 13.94 -16.28
CA GLU A 218 5.97 12.88 -15.31
C GLU A 218 4.53 12.97 -14.75
N ARG A 219 3.72 13.90 -15.25
CA ARG A 219 2.32 14.06 -14.84
C ARG A 219 1.47 12.88 -15.25
N PHE A 220 0.43 12.63 -14.49
CA PHE A 220 -0.62 11.70 -14.88
C PHE A 220 -1.32 12.20 -16.15
N ALA A 221 -1.60 11.28 -17.07
CA ALA A 221 -2.27 11.58 -18.33
C ALA A 221 -3.65 12.23 -18.10
N GLY A 222 -3.84 13.45 -18.61
CA GLY A 222 -5.06 14.25 -18.42
C GLY A 222 -5.03 15.18 -17.20
N ALA A 223 -3.96 15.19 -16.40
CA ALA A 223 -3.83 16.10 -15.25
C ALA A 223 -3.13 17.43 -15.62
N LEU A 224 -3.60 18.52 -15.02
CA LEU A 224 -2.91 19.81 -15.05
C LEU A 224 -1.73 19.83 -14.07
N GLU A 225 -1.92 19.25 -12.86
CA GLU A 225 -0.89 19.07 -11.85
C GLU A 225 -0.97 17.68 -11.23
N THR A 226 0.19 17.08 -10.97
CA THR A 226 0.31 15.82 -10.23
C THR A 226 1.18 16.02 -9.01
N TYR A 227 0.57 15.89 -7.84
CA TYR A 227 1.27 15.87 -6.56
C TYR A 227 1.61 14.44 -6.18
N THR A 228 2.72 14.26 -5.45
CA THR A 228 3.22 12.94 -5.08
C THR A 228 3.80 12.93 -3.68
N ILE A 229 3.77 11.75 -3.05
CA ILE A 229 4.62 11.41 -1.90
C ILE A 229 5.65 10.40 -2.34
N GLU A 230 6.92 10.68 -2.05
CA GLU A 230 8.06 9.84 -2.39
C GLU A 230 8.74 9.32 -1.13
N ALA A 231 8.95 8.01 -1.05
CA ALA A 231 9.65 7.37 0.05
C ALA A 231 11.10 7.02 -0.33
N MET A 232 12.01 7.07 0.64
CA MET A 232 13.39 6.60 0.50
C MET A 232 13.47 5.13 0.91
N MET A 233 13.91 4.27 -0.01
CA MET A 233 14.15 2.86 0.27
C MET A 233 15.56 2.65 0.84
N GLN A 234 15.78 1.51 1.48
CA GLN A 234 17.08 1.23 2.13
C GLN A 234 18.25 1.13 1.14
N ASP A 235 17.97 0.82 -0.12
CA ASP A 235 18.98 0.79 -1.22
C ASP A 235 19.23 2.17 -1.85
N GLY A 236 18.69 3.23 -1.28
CA GLY A 236 18.86 4.59 -1.78
C GLY A 236 18.00 4.95 -2.99
N LYS A 237 17.02 4.12 -3.33
CA LYS A 237 16.08 4.43 -4.41
C LYS A 237 14.83 5.10 -3.89
N ALA A 238 14.31 6.06 -4.66
CA ALA A 238 13.02 6.66 -4.43
C ALA A 238 11.89 5.71 -4.85
N LEU A 239 10.80 5.68 -4.09
CA LEU A 239 9.59 4.97 -4.45
C LEU A 239 8.39 5.91 -4.34
N GLN A 240 7.73 6.15 -5.49
CA GLN A 240 6.44 6.84 -5.51
C GLN A 240 5.41 6.03 -4.74
N SER A 241 4.90 6.60 -3.65
CA SER A 241 4.05 5.89 -2.69
C SER A 241 2.59 6.33 -2.72
N GLY A 242 2.27 7.43 -3.40
CA GLY A 242 0.92 7.92 -3.60
C GLY A 242 0.91 9.16 -4.46
N THR A 243 -0.19 9.38 -5.17
CA THR A 243 -0.37 10.55 -6.04
C THR A 243 -1.74 11.17 -5.85
N SER A 244 -1.80 12.49 -6.04
CA SER A 244 -3.02 13.28 -6.06
C SER A 244 -2.96 14.23 -7.25
N HIS A 245 -4.00 14.21 -8.08
CA HIS A 245 -4.04 14.92 -9.36
C HIS A 245 -5.08 16.01 -9.34
N PHE A 246 -4.67 17.21 -9.75
CA PHE A 246 -5.59 18.25 -10.19
C PHE A 246 -5.84 18.06 -11.69
N LEU A 247 -7.02 17.58 -12.06
CA LEU A 247 -7.39 17.24 -13.44
C LEU A 247 -7.92 18.43 -14.23
N GLY A 248 -8.16 19.55 -13.57
CA GLY A 248 -8.80 20.69 -14.21
C GLY A 248 -10.21 20.36 -14.71
N GLN A 249 -10.50 20.69 -15.97
CA GLN A 249 -11.79 20.44 -16.62
C GLN A 249 -11.71 19.46 -17.80
N ASN A 250 -10.59 18.76 -17.97
CA ASN A 250 -10.36 17.91 -19.14
C ASN A 250 -11.40 16.78 -19.24
N PHE A 251 -11.64 16.05 -18.16
CA PHE A 251 -12.67 15.00 -18.12
C PHE A 251 -14.09 15.56 -18.19
N ALA A 252 -14.34 16.71 -17.55
CA ALA A 252 -15.63 17.37 -17.65
C ALA A 252 -15.99 17.76 -19.09
N LYS A 253 -15.03 18.25 -19.86
CA LYS A 253 -15.19 18.54 -21.31
C LYS A 253 -15.41 17.27 -22.12
N ALA A 254 -14.60 16.21 -21.87
CA ALA A 254 -14.68 14.95 -22.64
C ALA A 254 -16.01 14.22 -22.44
N PHE A 255 -16.62 14.33 -21.25
CA PHE A 255 -17.87 13.66 -20.89
C PHE A 255 -19.09 14.60 -20.77
N ASP A 256 -18.91 15.88 -21.08
CA ASP A 256 -19.96 16.89 -21.03
C ASP A 256 -20.62 17.00 -19.65
N VAL A 257 -19.78 17.12 -18.60
CA VAL A 257 -20.23 17.24 -17.22
C VAL A 257 -20.30 18.72 -16.83
N THR A 258 -21.51 19.24 -16.83
CA THR A 258 -21.82 20.64 -16.54
C THR A 258 -22.81 20.76 -15.39
N PHE A 259 -22.80 21.88 -14.71
CA PHE A 259 -23.78 22.24 -13.69
C PHE A 259 -24.32 23.64 -13.91
N ILE A 260 -25.53 23.91 -13.44
CA ILE A 260 -26.08 25.27 -13.42
C ILE A 260 -25.60 25.97 -12.15
N ASN A 261 -24.86 27.06 -12.33
CA ASN A 261 -24.33 27.87 -11.23
C ASN A 261 -25.41 28.74 -10.55
N LYS A 262 -25.02 29.50 -9.54
CA LYS A 262 -25.93 30.37 -8.77
C LYS A 262 -26.55 31.50 -9.62
N ASP A 263 -25.91 31.90 -10.72
CA ASP A 263 -26.37 32.90 -11.66
C ASP A 263 -27.20 32.30 -12.81
N ASN A 264 -27.61 31.04 -12.69
CA ASN A 264 -28.38 30.29 -13.67
C ASN A 264 -27.66 30.11 -15.03
N LYS A 265 -26.34 29.99 -14.99
CA LYS A 265 -25.48 29.72 -16.18
C LYS A 265 -24.86 28.33 -16.11
N PRO A 266 -24.71 27.63 -17.26
CA PRO A 266 -24.01 26.37 -17.32
C PRO A 266 -22.49 26.60 -17.20
N GLU A 267 -21.83 25.78 -16.36
CA GLU A 267 -20.38 25.74 -16.20
C GLU A 267 -19.89 24.29 -16.15
N LEU A 268 -18.65 24.07 -16.62
CA LEU A 268 -17.98 22.78 -16.47
C LEU A 268 -17.46 22.64 -15.04
N VAL A 269 -17.55 21.42 -14.48
CA VAL A 269 -16.99 21.12 -13.17
C VAL A 269 -15.47 21.01 -13.21
N TRP A 270 -14.84 21.20 -12.04
CA TRP A 270 -13.41 20.98 -11.81
C TRP A 270 -13.19 19.67 -11.11
N ALA A 271 -12.15 18.95 -11.48
CA ALA A 271 -11.93 17.55 -11.13
C ALA A 271 -10.64 17.31 -10.38
N THR A 272 -10.67 16.34 -9.46
CA THR A 272 -9.48 15.70 -8.90
C THR A 272 -9.58 14.18 -9.00
N SER A 273 -8.41 13.51 -9.04
CA SER A 273 -8.31 12.10 -8.72
C SER A 273 -7.06 11.84 -7.86
N TRP A 274 -7.11 10.85 -7.01
CA TRP A 274 -6.02 10.53 -6.11
C TRP A 274 -6.05 9.05 -5.75
N GLY A 275 -4.86 8.43 -5.58
CA GLY A 275 -4.78 6.99 -5.39
C GLY A 275 -3.51 6.49 -4.70
N VAL A 276 -3.69 5.40 -3.96
CA VAL A 276 -2.65 4.54 -3.44
C VAL A 276 -3.02 3.08 -3.68
N SER A 277 -2.02 2.22 -3.80
CA SER A 277 -2.20 0.81 -4.12
C SER A 277 -1.47 -0.09 -3.13
N THR A 278 -1.56 -1.40 -3.36
CA THR A 278 -0.76 -2.42 -2.67
C THR A 278 0.75 -2.20 -2.82
N ARG A 279 1.21 -1.23 -3.64
CA ARG A 279 2.60 -0.76 -3.64
C ARG A 279 3.04 -0.26 -2.26
N LEU A 280 2.12 0.24 -1.43
CA LEU A 280 2.42 0.62 -0.04
C LEU A 280 2.95 -0.56 0.79
N MET A 281 2.53 -1.81 0.50
CA MET A 281 3.12 -3.01 1.09
C MET A 281 4.60 -3.14 0.75
N GLY A 282 4.95 -2.91 -0.52
CA GLY A 282 6.34 -2.90 -0.96
C GLY A 282 7.16 -1.79 -0.28
N ALA A 283 6.61 -0.59 -0.18
CA ALA A 283 7.24 0.53 0.52
C ALA A 283 7.51 0.19 1.99
N LEU A 284 6.54 -0.39 2.69
CA LEU A 284 6.66 -0.82 4.08
C LEU A 284 7.81 -1.82 4.28
N ILE A 285 7.85 -2.86 3.43
CA ILE A 285 8.87 -3.90 3.46
C ILE A 285 10.26 -3.32 3.20
N MET A 286 10.40 -2.51 2.15
CA MET A 286 11.69 -1.95 1.71
C MET A 286 12.20 -0.85 2.64
N SER A 287 11.34 -0.23 3.44
CA SER A 287 11.76 0.81 4.39
C SER A 287 12.27 0.25 5.71
N HIS A 288 11.71 -0.86 6.21
CA HIS A 288 11.89 -1.27 7.60
C HIS A 288 12.51 -2.65 7.79
N SER A 289 12.27 -3.58 6.87
CA SER A 289 12.65 -4.98 7.04
C SER A 289 14.16 -5.19 6.98
N ASP A 290 14.64 -6.27 7.59
CA ASP A 290 16.06 -6.59 7.72
C ASP A 290 16.41 -7.99 7.18
N ASP A 291 17.62 -8.46 7.46
CA ASP A 291 18.09 -9.77 7.00
C ASP A 291 17.51 -10.95 7.82
N ASN A 292 16.73 -10.65 8.87
CA ASN A 292 16.02 -11.65 9.68
C ASN A 292 14.53 -11.76 9.31
N GLY A 293 14.00 -10.81 8.55
CA GLY A 293 12.61 -10.83 8.15
C GLY A 293 11.94 -9.45 8.09
N LEU A 294 10.61 -9.45 8.17
CA LEU A 294 9.83 -8.23 8.26
C LEU A 294 10.10 -7.50 9.58
N VAL A 295 10.04 -6.18 9.53
CA VAL A 295 9.92 -5.30 10.70
C VAL A 295 8.67 -4.48 10.48
N LEU A 296 7.59 -4.82 11.18
CA LEU A 296 6.30 -4.15 10.99
C LEU A 296 6.09 -3.05 12.04
N PRO A 297 5.71 -1.86 11.60
CA PRO A 297 5.19 -0.84 12.52
C PRO A 297 4.00 -1.42 13.28
N PRO A 298 3.94 -1.32 14.60
CA PRO A 298 2.84 -1.86 15.40
C PRO A 298 1.45 -1.44 14.95
N HIS A 299 1.28 -0.22 14.44
CA HIS A 299 -0.03 0.26 13.97
C HIS A 299 -0.56 -0.53 12.75
N LEU A 300 0.31 -1.19 11.97
CA LEU A 300 -0.06 -2.01 10.81
C LEU A 300 0.17 -3.51 11.01
N ALA A 301 0.73 -3.94 12.15
CA ALA A 301 0.97 -5.35 12.43
C ALA A 301 -0.35 -6.10 12.71
N PRO A 302 -0.67 -7.18 11.97
CA PRO A 302 -1.86 -8.00 12.25
C PRO A 302 -1.83 -8.65 13.62
N ILE A 303 -0.62 -9.06 14.05
CA ILE A 303 -0.32 -9.57 15.38
C ILE A 303 0.69 -8.60 15.98
N GLN A 304 0.31 -7.86 17.02
CA GLN A 304 1.20 -6.92 17.68
C GLN A 304 2.02 -7.59 18.79
N CYS A 305 1.45 -8.58 19.46
CA CYS A 305 2.11 -9.36 20.47
C CYS A 305 1.81 -10.84 20.27
N VAL A 306 2.84 -11.68 20.28
CA VAL A 306 2.68 -13.13 20.32
C VAL A 306 3.20 -13.67 21.64
N ILE A 307 2.46 -14.58 22.26
CA ILE A 307 2.85 -15.29 23.48
C ILE A 307 3.10 -16.75 23.11
N VAL A 308 4.31 -17.24 23.39
CA VAL A 308 4.72 -18.61 23.10
C VAL A 308 5.05 -19.32 24.41
N PRO A 309 4.30 -20.37 24.79
CA PRO A 309 4.59 -21.15 25.98
C PRO A 309 5.79 -22.09 25.76
N ILE A 310 6.60 -22.28 26.79
CA ILE A 310 7.72 -23.22 26.81
C ILE A 310 7.40 -24.34 27.81
N TYR A 311 7.06 -25.50 27.29
CA TYR A 311 6.58 -26.63 28.09
C TYR A 311 7.17 -27.97 27.62
N LYS A 312 7.12 -28.99 28.50
CA LYS A 312 7.60 -30.35 28.23
C LYS A 312 6.44 -31.33 28.00
N ASN A 313 5.28 -31.06 28.59
CA ASN A 313 4.09 -31.91 28.52
C ASN A 313 2.81 -31.08 28.65
N ASN A 314 1.65 -31.72 28.41
CA ASN A 314 0.34 -31.02 28.42
C ASN A 314 -0.06 -30.51 29.81
N GLU A 315 0.41 -31.10 30.90
CA GLU A 315 0.13 -30.65 32.27
C GLU A 315 0.80 -29.29 32.51
N GLN A 316 2.08 -29.16 32.09
CA GLN A 316 2.78 -27.87 32.16
C GLN A 316 2.12 -26.82 31.26
N LEU A 317 1.69 -27.22 30.05
CA LEU A 317 0.99 -26.28 29.15
C LEU A 317 -0.32 -25.78 29.80
N ALA A 318 -1.10 -26.67 30.40
CA ALA A 318 -2.34 -26.28 31.07
C ALA A 318 -2.10 -25.32 32.22
N GLU A 319 -1.02 -25.53 33.00
CA GLU A 319 -0.64 -24.60 34.08
C GLU A 319 -0.18 -23.25 33.55
N ILE A 320 0.67 -23.23 32.54
CA ILE A 320 1.10 -21.99 31.87
C ILE A 320 -0.08 -21.22 31.32
N SER A 321 -1.03 -21.90 30.68
CA SER A 321 -2.21 -21.28 30.07
C SER A 321 -3.06 -20.51 31.10
N LYS A 322 -3.19 -21.02 32.34
CA LYS A 322 -3.89 -20.31 33.42
C LYS A 322 -3.28 -18.93 33.73
N HIS A 323 -1.96 -18.81 33.60
CA HIS A 323 -1.25 -17.55 33.82
C HIS A 323 -1.28 -16.64 32.58
N VAL A 324 -1.33 -17.24 31.37
CA VAL A 324 -1.35 -16.48 30.11
C VAL A 324 -2.72 -15.90 29.79
N GLU A 325 -3.82 -16.64 30.10
CA GLU A 325 -5.18 -16.18 29.78
C GLU A 325 -5.53 -14.78 30.34
N PRO A 326 -5.19 -14.40 31.58
CA PRO A 326 -5.40 -13.05 32.08
C PRO A 326 -4.60 -12.00 31.29
N ILE A 327 -3.35 -12.30 30.92
CA ILE A 327 -2.51 -11.41 30.11
C ILE A 327 -3.13 -11.16 28.75
N VAL A 328 -3.59 -12.22 28.06
CA VAL A 328 -4.28 -12.10 26.76
C VAL A 328 -5.54 -11.25 26.88
N LYS A 329 -6.33 -11.46 27.92
CA LYS A 329 -7.56 -10.69 28.17
C LYS A 329 -7.26 -9.22 28.39
N GLU A 330 -6.24 -8.91 29.18
CA GLU A 330 -5.84 -7.52 29.45
C GLU A 330 -5.28 -6.84 28.23
N LEU A 331 -4.39 -7.51 27.45
CA LEU A 331 -3.88 -6.99 26.18
C LEU A 331 -5.01 -6.65 25.20
N ARG A 332 -5.98 -7.54 25.05
CA ARG A 332 -7.15 -7.29 24.20
C ARG A 332 -8.00 -6.11 24.69
N ALA A 333 -8.17 -5.99 26.00
CA ALA A 333 -8.89 -4.85 26.61
C ALA A 333 -8.17 -3.51 26.36
N LEU A 334 -6.83 -3.53 26.24
CA LEU A 334 -6.01 -2.38 25.87
C LEU A 334 -5.94 -2.14 24.36
N GLY A 335 -6.68 -2.91 23.54
CA GLY A 335 -6.72 -2.77 22.09
C GLY A 335 -5.50 -3.38 21.38
N VAL A 336 -4.72 -4.23 22.03
CA VAL A 336 -3.58 -4.92 21.44
C VAL A 336 -4.03 -6.22 20.77
N SER A 337 -3.69 -6.40 19.50
CA SER A 337 -3.90 -7.66 18.81
C SER A 337 -2.86 -8.68 19.27
N VAL A 338 -3.31 -9.65 20.07
CA VAL A 338 -2.47 -10.67 20.68
C VAL A 338 -2.83 -12.07 20.18
N LYS A 339 -1.79 -12.85 19.90
CA LYS A 339 -1.91 -14.30 19.61
C LYS A 339 -1.23 -15.09 20.72
N TYR A 340 -1.97 -16.03 21.32
CA TYR A 340 -1.39 -17.09 22.15
C TYR A 340 -1.19 -18.32 21.27
N ASP A 341 0.06 -18.73 21.05
CA ASP A 341 0.41 -19.89 20.21
C ASP A 341 0.79 -21.08 21.06
N ASP A 342 -0.22 -21.77 21.58
CA ASP A 342 -0.16 -22.99 22.38
C ASP A 342 -0.19 -24.27 21.54
N ALA A 343 -0.28 -24.19 20.21
CA ALA A 343 -0.30 -25.35 19.32
C ALA A 343 0.96 -26.21 19.46
N ASP A 344 0.77 -27.53 19.53
CA ASP A 344 1.85 -28.50 19.74
C ASP A 344 2.54 -28.98 18.46
N ASN A 345 2.09 -28.46 17.30
CA ASN A 345 2.58 -28.86 15.97
C ASN A 345 4.00 -28.38 15.64
N ARG A 346 4.57 -27.45 16.42
CA ARG A 346 5.90 -26.87 16.21
C ARG A 346 6.59 -26.55 17.54
N ARG A 347 7.93 -26.75 17.57
CA ARG A 347 8.74 -26.41 18.76
C ARG A 347 8.87 -24.90 18.94
N PRO A 348 9.08 -24.41 20.18
CA PRO A 348 9.23 -22.97 20.47
C PRO A 348 10.25 -22.26 19.59
N GLY A 349 11.44 -22.86 19.37
CA GLY A 349 12.47 -22.25 18.51
C GLY A 349 12.05 -22.04 17.06
N PHE A 350 11.18 -22.90 16.52
CA PHE A 350 10.59 -22.68 15.21
C PHE A 350 9.59 -21.50 15.23
N LYS A 351 8.70 -21.47 16.23
CA LYS A 351 7.73 -20.39 16.41
C LYS A 351 8.44 -19.04 16.55
N PHE A 352 9.53 -18.98 17.30
CA PHE A 352 10.33 -17.75 17.44
C PHE A 352 10.85 -17.26 16.09
N ALA A 353 11.42 -18.16 15.28
CA ALA A 353 11.94 -17.83 13.96
C ALA A 353 10.83 -17.41 12.99
N ASP A 354 9.67 -18.07 13.03
CA ASP A 354 8.52 -17.75 12.18
C ASP A 354 7.94 -16.35 12.50
N TYR A 355 7.74 -16.05 13.78
CA TYR A 355 7.23 -14.74 14.19
C TYR A 355 8.24 -13.60 14.01
N GLU A 356 9.55 -13.89 14.13
CA GLU A 356 10.62 -12.95 13.81
C GLU A 356 10.60 -12.64 12.30
N LEU A 357 10.49 -13.67 11.45
CA LEU A 357 10.38 -13.54 9.99
C LEU A 357 9.13 -12.74 9.59
N LYS A 358 8.01 -12.97 10.25
CA LYS A 358 6.75 -12.26 10.04
C LYS A 358 6.70 -10.86 10.64
N GLY A 359 7.74 -10.44 11.33
CA GLY A 359 7.86 -9.08 11.86
C GLY A 359 6.91 -8.74 12.99
N VAL A 360 6.48 -9.72 13.78
CA VAL A 360 5.63 -9.48 14.95
C VAL A 360 6.38 -8.58 15.94
N PRO A 361 5.83 -7.39 16.30
CA PRO A 361 6.58 -6.39 17.07
C PRO A 361 7.08 -6.85 18.42
N VAL A 362 6.27 -7.59 19.17
CA VAL A 362 6.60 -8.07 20.51
C VAL A 362 6.36 -9.57 20.63
N ARG A 363 7.33 -10.31 21.14
CA ARG A 363 7.19 -11.70 21.51
C ARG A 363 7.41 -11.87 23.00
N LEU A 364 6.46 -12.51 23.66
CA LEU A 364 6.59 -13.00 25.04
C LEU A 364 6.84 -14.52 25.01
N ALA A 365 7.80 -14.96 25.79
CA ALA A 365 8.04 -16.39 26.03
C ALA A 365 7.90 -16.67 27.51
N ILE A 366 7.12 -17.69 27.87
CA ILE A 366 6.81 -18.00 29.25
C ILE A 366 6.86 -19.52 29.49
N GLY A 367 7.64 -19.92 30.48
CA GLY A 367 7.80 -21.31 30.91
C GLY A 367 7.52 -21.47 32.41
N ALA A 368 7.65 -22.70 32.91
CA ALA A 368 7.40 -23.01 34.30
C ALA A 368 8.28 -22.19 35.26
N ARG A 369 9.56 -22.00 34.92
CA ARG A 369 10.49 -21.18 35.75
C ARG A 369 10.12 -19.71 35.78
N ASP A 370 9.61 -19.19 34.66
CA ASP A 370 9.17 -17.81 34.58
C ASP A 370 7.98 -17.58 35.52
N ILE A 371 7.04 -18.52 35.54
CA ILE A 371 5.88 -18.47 36.43
C ILE A 371 6.32 -18.52 37.91
N GLU A 372 7.25 -19.44 38.27
CA GLU A 372 7.80 -19.53 39.63
C GLU A 372 8.45 -18.21 40.08
N ASN A 373 9.11 -17.51 39.16
CA ASN A 373 9.78 -16.24 39.43
C ASN A 373 8.87 -15.01 39.25
N GLY A 374 7.64 -15.20 38.78
CA GLY A 374 6.72 -14.09 38.44
C GLY A 374 7.21 -13.22 37.28
N THR A 375 7.96 -13.79 36.33
CA THR A 375 8.59 -13.08 35.21
C THR A 375 8.18 -13.64 33.85
N VAL A 376 8.53 -12.93 32.78
CA VAL A 376 8.35 -13.34 31.39
C VAL A 376 9.52 -12.82 30.54
N GLU A 377 10.04 -13.64 29.60
CA GLU A 377 10.99 -13.15 28.62
C GLU A 377 10.25 -12.36 27.54
N LEU A 378 10.68 -11.14 27.28
CA LEU A 378 10.18 -10.27 26.22
C LEU A 378 11.27 -10.03 25.19
N MET A 379 10.90 -10.06 23.91
CA MET A 379 11.75 -9.66 22.79
C MET A 379 11.03 -8.64 21.92
N ARG A 380 11.69 -7.53 21.63
CA ARG A 380 11.23 -6.53 20.65
C ARG A 380 11.85 -6.78 19.28
N ARG A 381 11.04 -6.71 18.23
CA ARG A 381 11.48 -7.06 16.87
C ARG A 381 12.41 -6.05 16.22
N ASP A 382 12.20 -4.76 16.48
CA ASP A 382 12.90 -3.65 15.82
C ASP A 382 14.40 -3.56 16.19
N THR A 383 14.79 -4.00 17.39
CA THR A 383 16.17 -4.02 17.88
C THR A 383 16.72 -5.42 18.12
N LEU A 384 15.85 -6.44 18.18
CA LEU A 384 16.15 -7.81 18.58
C LEU A 384 16.61 -7.95 20.04
N GLU A 385 16.42 -6.91 20.84
CA GLU A 385 16.73 -6.93 22.26
C GLU A 385 15.78 -7.83 23.04
N LYS A 386 16.34 -8.55 23.99
CA LYS A 386 15.62 -9.40 24.92
C LYS A 386 15.77 -8.86 26.33
N GLN A 387 14.68 -8.93 27.07
CA GLN A 387 14.66 -8.55 28.48
C GLN A 387 13.72 -9.44 29.27
N VAL A 388 13.87 -9.46 30.57
CA VAL A 388 13.01 -10.20 31.50
C VAL A 388 12.18 -9.17 32.26
N GLU A 389 10.87 -9.30 32.20
CA GLU A 389 9.93 -8.38 32.81
C GLU A 389 9.05 -9.09 33.83
N PRO A 390 8.53 -8.40 34.85
CA PRO A 390 7.50 -8.93 35.72
C PRO A 390 6.22 -9.29 34.94
N ILE A 391 5.57 -10.39 35.31
CA ILE A 391 4.25 -10.73 34.75
C ILE A 391 3.22 -9.69 35.18
N GLU A 392 3.32 -9.18 36.42
CA GLU A 392 2.46 -8.13 36.92
C GLU A 392 2.65 -6.85 36.10
N GLY A 393 1.59 -6.34 35.50
CA GLY A 393 1.60 -5.14 34.67
C GLY A 393 2.16 -5.33 33.24
N ILE A 394 2.49 -6.55 32.82
CA ILE A 394 3.12 -6.82 31.51
C ILE A 394 2.25 -6.34 30.33
N ALA A 395 0.94 -6.43 30.43
CA ALA A 395 0.05 -5.99 29.37
C ALA A 395 0.15 -4.48 29.11
N ARG A 396 0.22 -3.69 30.18
CA ARG A 396 0.41 -2.23 30.06
C ARG A 396 1.81 -1.91 29.52
N PHE A 397 2.83 -2.59 30.05
CA PHE A 397 4.20 -2.45 29.54
C PHE A 397 4.30 -2.73 28.03
N VAL A 398 3.70 -3.83 27.55
CA VAL A 398 3.64 -4.15 26.11
C VAL A 398 2.93 -3.06 25.33
N LYS A 399 1.80 -2.52 25.82
CA LYS A 399 1.08 -1.43 25.15
C LYS A 399 1.97 -0.20 24.96
N ASP A 400 2.67 0.21 26.00
CA ASP A 400 3.55 1.38 25.94
C ASP A 400 4.81 1.10 25.08
N LEU A 401 5.34 -0.12 25.12
CA LEU A 401 6.45 -0.57 24.26
C LEU A 401 6.08 -0.55 22.76
N LEU A 402 4.86 -0.92 22.40
CA LEU A 402 4.40 -0.86 21.01
C LEU A 402 4.46 0.57 20.45
N GLU A 403 4.11 1.57 21.24
CA GLU A 403 4.25 2.97 20.82
C GLU A 403 5.72 3.40 20.69
N ASP A 404 6.58 2.95 21.59
CA ASP A 404 8.03 3.17 21.49
C ASP A 404 8.62 2.52 20.23
N ILE A 405 8.22 1.29 19.92
CA ILE A 405 8.62 0.59 18.68
C ILE A 405 8.18 1.36 17.45
N GLN A 406 6.93 1.85 17.41
CA GLN A 406 6.41 2.65 16.29
C GLN A 406 7.28 3.89 16.05
N GLN A 407 7.61 4.62 17.11
CA GLN A 407 8.45 5.81 17.04
C GLN A 407 9.91 5.47 16.67
N ASN A 408 10.48 4.41 17.20
CA ASN A 408 11.85 3.99 16.89
C ASN A 408 12.00 3.62 15.41
N ILE A 409 11.05 2.88 14.85
CA ILE A 409 11.02 2.52 13.42
C ILE A 409 10.95 3.79 12.56
N TYR A 410 10.09 4.74 12.90
CA TYR A 410 9.98 6.02 12.20
C TYR A 410 11.29 6.81 12.25
N GLN A 411 11.88 6.97 13.44
CA GLN A 411 13.13 7.73 13.61
C GLN A 411 14.31 7.10 12.87
N LYS A 412 14.36 5.78 12.80
CA LYS A 412 15.38 5.06 12.02
C LYS A 412 15.24 5.35 10.52
N ALA A 413 14.01 5.29 9.99
CA ALA A 413 13.74 5.60 8.59
C ALA A 413 13.98 7.09 8.26
N LEU A 414 13.65 7.99 9.20
CA LEU A 414 13.91 9.42 9.04
C LEU A 414 15.40 9.74 8.93
N ARG A 415 16.21 9.21 9.85
CA ARG A 415 17.69 9.36 9.78
C ARG A 415 18.25 8.85 8.45
N HIS A 416 17.81 7.66 8.00
CA HIS A 416 18.23 7.14 6.70
C HIS A 416 17.85 8.06 5.54
N ARG A 417 16.63 8.59 5.50
CA ARG A 417 16.21 9.55 4.47
C ARG A 417 17.07 10.82 4.51
N GLU A 418 17.34 11.37 5.69
CA GLU A 418 18.16 12.57 5.86
C GLU A 418 19.60 12.35 5.40
N GLU A 419 20.22 11.24 5.78
CA GLU A 419 21.57 10.84 5.34
C GLU A 419 21.66 10.63 3.82
N MET A 420 20.58 10.14 3.20
CA MET A 420 20.48 9.89 1.76
C MET A 420 19.98 11.12 0.97
N THR A 421 19.75 12.25 1.61
CA THR A 421 19.34 13.50 0.95
C THR A 421 20.52 14.48 0.91
N ARG A 422 20.91 14.94 -0.27
CA ARG A 422 22.05 15.83 -0.47
C ARG A 422 21.69 17.04 -1.31
N GLU A 423 22.24 18.19 -0.96
CA GLU A 423 22.16 19.40 -1.78
C GLU A 423 23.26 19.40 -2.84
N VAL A 424 22.92 19.81 -4.05
CA VAL A 424 23.80 19.83 -5.22
C VAL A 424 23.65 21.16 -5.93
N ASN A 425 24.76 21.86 -6.15
CA ASN A 425 24.74 23.24 -6.64
C ASN A 425 25.31 23.41 -8.06
N SER A 426 25.78 22.34 -8.70
CA SER A 426 26.25 22.35 -10.09
C SER A 426 25.87 21.08 -10.83
N TYR A 427 25.82 21.18 -12.17
CA TYR A 427 25.50 20.00 -12.99
C TYR A 427 26.63 18.95 -12.96
N GLU A 428 27.89 19.38 -12.81
CA GLU A 428 29.01 18.44 -12.67
C GLU A 428 28.96 17.66 -11.35
N GLU A 429 28.62 18.34 -10.27
CA GLU A 429 28.37 17.69 -8.98
C GLU A 429 27.15 16.75 -9.05
N PHE A 430 26.06 17.18 -9.70
CA PHE A 430 24.87 16.35 -9.90
C PHE A 430 25.20 15.02 -10.56
N LYS A 431 26.00 15.00 -11.65
CA LYS A 431 26.39 13.78 -12.36
C LYS A 431 27.17 12.80 -11.47
N VAL A 432 27.95 13.28 -10.53
CA VAL A 432 28.70 12.45 -9.60
C VAL A 432 27.80 11.93 -8.47
N GLU A 433 26.95 12.79 -7.92
CA GLU A 433 26.12 12.46 -6.77
C GLU A 433 24.94 11.54 -7.13
N ILE A 434 24.40 11.64 -8.34
CA ILE A 434 23.27 10.80 -8.78
C ILE A 434 23.62 9.29 -8.81
N GLU A 435 24.87 8.97 -9.11
CA GLU A 435 25.37 7.59 -9.14
C GLU A 435 25.37 6.92 -7.76
N LYS A 436 25.37 7.73 -6.69
CA LYS A 436 25.34 7.23 -5.30
C LYS A 436 23.91 6.90 -4.82
N GLY A 437 22.88 7.19 -5.63
CA GLY A 437 21.48 7.09 -5.24
C GLY A 437 21.07 8.17 -4.24
N GLY A 438 19.88 8.05 -3.67
CA GLY A 438 19.31 9.01 -2.72
C GLY A 438 18.55 10.15 -3.39
N PHE A 439 18.10 11.11 -2.60
CA PHE A 439 17.47 12.34 -3.07
C PHE A 439 18.53 13.42 -3.26
N LEU A 440 18.46 14.11 -4.40
CA LEU A 440 19.29 15.27 -4.68
C LEU A 440 18.41 16.53 -4.73
N LEU A 441 18.71 17.48 -3.87
CA LEU A 441 18.10 18.80 -3.85
C LEU A 441 18.93 19.72 -4.72
N CYS A 442 18.43 20.08 -5.89
CA CYS A 442 19.12 20.93 -6.84
C CYS A 442 18.17 21.97 -7.47
N HIS A 443 18.73 23.06 -7.95
CA HIS A 443 17.98 24.03 -8.71
C HIS A 443 17.66 23.49 -10.10
N TRP A 444 16.46 23.78 -10.56
CA TRP A 444 15.96 23.43 -11.88
C TRP A 444 15.28 24.65 -12.51
N ASP A 445 15.51 24.87 -13.80
CA ASP A 445 14.93 25.99 -14.54
C ASP A 445 13.47 25.79 -14.96
N GLY A 446 12.90 24.62 -14.67
CA GLY A 446 11.52 24.28 -14.99
C GLY A 446 11.26 23.89 -16.45
N THR A 447 12.32 23.76 -17.27
CA THR A 447 12.17 23.47 -18.70
C THR A 447 12.22 21.97 -19.02
N PRO A 448 11.46 21.52 -20.04
CA PRO A 448 11.52 20.14 -20.54
C PRO A 448 12.92 19.78 -21.09
N GLU A 449 13.61 20.73 -21.69
CA GLU A 449 14.95 20.54 -22.28
C GLU A 449 16.00 20.19 -21.21
N THR A 450 15.92 20.84 -20.05
CA THR A 450 16.79 20.51 -18.91
C THR A 450 16.40 19.19 -18.29
N GLU A 451 15.11 18.90 -18.19
CA GLU A 451 14.62 17.59 -17.69
C GLU A 451 15.12 16.43 -18.55
N GLU A 452 15.09 16.55 -19.89
CA GLU A 452 15.61 15.52 -20.79
C GLU A 452 17.11 15.29 -20.63
N LYS A 453 17.90 16.33 -20.32
CA LYS A 453 19.34 16.19 -20.08
C LYS A 453 19.66 15.48 -18.76
N ILE A 454 18.75 15.56 -17.79
CA ILE A 454 18.89 14.93 -16.48
C ILE A 454 18.52 13.44 -16.55
N LYS A 455 17.55 13.07 -17.38
CA LYS A 455 17.14 11.68 -17.65
C LYS A 455 18.15 10.93 -18.49
#